data_c17bfc6482fe941215eeabfebe66c53a
#
_entry.id   c17bfc6482fe941215eeabfebe66c53a
#
_cell.length_a   1.000
_cell.length_b   1.000
_cell.length_c   1.000
_cell.angle_alpha   90.00
_cell.angle_beta   90.00
_cell.angle_gamma   90.00
#
_symmetry.space_group_name_H-M   'P 1'
#
loop_
_entity.id
_entity.type
_entity.pdbx_description
1 polymer ?
#
loop_
_entity_poly.entity_id
_entity_poly.type
_entity_poly.pdbx_seq_one_letter_code
_entity_poly.pdbx_strand_id
1 'polypeptide(L)'
;MKTLGRLLLLVVIVGLACGVLFYERPLWVVMQGTHLGLFLHRVQSNYVMTPEGRVHYYESESRIPGGGIPLVLVHGLADRDESWAPMLERLKRSGFHVYAPDLLGYGRSPKPADSDYSISTQEQFVADFIQAIGLQKPNVGGWSMGGWVVLKLALDHPEMVNRLVIYDSAGIRHQVGGGTQIFHPTNEAELQHLADLLEPNQKPMPSFVSKDALRHLAEGQWVVDRSMDSMESGKDLLDSRLGGLTVPLLIVWGSNDQLLPVEIGQQMHGLVARSELDILQGCGHLAPKTCPDRAAAVTVDFLKENPPPFGGTYTLSQSR
;
A
#
# COMPACT_ATOMS: atom_id res chain seq x y z
N MET A 1 19.51 49.78 -5.37
CA MET A 1 20.43 49.01 -4.51
C MET A 1 19.81 48.46 -3.23
N LYS A 2 19.11 49.29 -2.39
CA LYS A 2 18.52 48.81 -1.10
C LYS A 2 17.43 47.74 -1.26
N THR A 3 16.61 47.79 -2.31
CA THR A 3 15.57 46.78 -2.59
C THR A 3 16.14 45.44 -3.02
N LEU A 4 17.19 45.41 -3.85
CA LEU A 4 17.87 44.18 -4.28
C LEU A 4 18.56 43.48 -3.10
N GLY A 5 19.23 44.28 -2.22
CA GLY A 5 19.84 43.73 -1.00
C GLY A 5 18.81 43.10 -0.03
N ARG A 6 17.61 43.70 0.11
CA ARG A 6 16.52 43.15 0.92
C ARG A 6 15.96 41.86 0.31
N LEU A 7 15.81 41.81 -1.02
CA LEU A 7 15.34 40.60 -1.72
C LEU A 7 16.34 39.46 -1.56
N LEU A 8 17.65 39.75 -1.72
CA LEU A 8 18.71 38.74 -1.53
C LEU A 8 18.73 38.20 -0.10
N LEU A 9 18.61 39.10 0.89
CA LEU A 9 18.54 38.70 2.31
C LEU A 9 17.32 37.80 2.57
N LEU A 10 16.16 38.13 2.03
CA LEU A 10 14.94 37.31 2.16
C LEU A 10 15.14 35.92 1.56
N VAL A 11 15.73 35.83 0.36
CA VAL A 11 16.03 34.53 -0.28
C VAL A 11 16.98 33.69 0.58
N VAL A 12 18.01 34.31 1.17
CA VAL A 12 18.93 33.60 2.07
C VAL A 12 18.22 33.11 3.34
N ILE A 13 17.37 33.95 3.96
CA ILE A 13 16.62 33.58 5.16
C ILE A 13 15.65 32.43 4.85
N VAL A 14 14.91 32.51 3.73
CA VAL A 14 14.01 31.44 3.31
C VAL A 14 14.78 30.14 3.01
N GLY A 15 15.93 30.23 2.32
CA GLY A 15 16.78 29.09 2.04
C GLY A 15 17.29 28.40 3.33
N LEU A 16 17.74 29.18 4.30
CA LEU A 16 18.16 28.67 5.62
C LEU A 16 16.98 28.02 6.38
N ALA A 17 15.81 28.66 6.39
CA ALA A 17 14.62 28.12 7.03
C ALA A 17 14.19 26.78 6.39
N CYS A 18 14.20 26.69 5.04
CA CYS A 18 13.92 25.44 4.33
C CYS A 18 14.97 24.38 4.65
N GLY A 19 16.26 24.74 4.74
CA GLY A 19 17.32 23.81 5.13
C GLY A 19 17.16 23.25 6.55
N VAL A 20 16.82 24.12 7.51
CA VAL A 20 16.51 23.69 8.88
C VAL A 20 15.28 22.78 8.91
N LEU A 21 14.21 23.16 8.22
CA LEU A 21 12.99 22.35 8.16
C LEU A 21 13.27 20.97 7.55
N PHE A 22 14.05 20.90 6.46
CA PHE A 22 14.44 19.62 5.85
C PHE A 22 15.28 18.76 6.80
N TYR A 23 16.16 19.37 7.59
CA TYR A 23 16.98 18.63 8.55
C TYR A 23 16.17 18.11 9.74
N GLU A 24 15.24 18.91 10.28
CA GLU A 24 14.43 18.57 11.44
C GLU A 24 13.23 17.67 11.11
N ARG A 25 12.67 17.80 9.90
CA ARG A 25 11.44 17.13 9.45
C ARG A 25 11.53 16.63 8.00
N PRO A 26 12.54 15.79 7.67
CA PRO A 26 12.77 15.34 6.30
C PRO A 26 11.57 14.56 5.73
N LEU A 27 10.93 13.71 6.52
CA LEU A 27 9.76 12.94 6.05
C LEU A 27 8.57 13.85 5.75
N TRP A 28 8.36 14.89 6.55
CA TRP A 28 7.30 15.86 6.27
C TRP A 28 7.57 16.59 4.94
N VAL A 29 8.81 16.99 4.67
CA VAL A 29 9.18 17.65 3.42
C VAL A 29 8.98 16.72 2.21
N VAL A 30 9.39 15.46 2.32
CA VAL A 30 9.16 14.44 1.28
C VAL A 30 7.65 14.24 1.05
N MET A 31 6.87 14.17 2.11
CA MET A 31 5.41 14.03 2.05
C MET A 31 4.75 15.23 1.34
N GLN A 32 5.22 16.48 1.62
CA GLN A 32 4.72 17.66 0.88
C GLN A 32 5.08 17.56 -0.61
N GLY A 33 6.26 17.04 -0.95
CA GLY A 33 6.65 16.74 -2.33
C GLY A 33 5.71 15.75 -3.00
N THR A 34 5.35 14.68 -2.31
CA THR A 34 4.38 13.68 -2.79
C THR A 34 3.00 14.32 -3.01
N HIS A 35 2.50 15.10 -2.04
CA HIS A 35 1.21 15.80 -2.18
C HIS A 35 1.20 16.78 -3.37
N LEU A 36 2.29 17.54 -3.55
CA LEU A 36 2.44 18.42 -4.71
C LEU A 36 2.44 17.60 -6.02
N GLY A 37 3.15 16.49 -6.06
CA GLY A 37 3.14 15.57 -7.19
C GLY A 37 1.74 15.06 -7.51
N LEU A 38 1.01 14.55 -6.51
CA LEU A 38 -0.37 14.08 -6.65
C LEU A 38 -1.28 15.20 -7.19
N PHE A 39 -1.18 16.40 -6.63
CA PHE A 39 -1.93 17.58 -7.11
C PHE A 39 -1.61 17.92 -8.58
N LEU A 40 -0.34 17.96 -8.97
CA LEU A 40 0.08 18.22 -10.34
C LEU A 40 -0.40 17.15 -11.32
N HIS A 41 -0.50 15.90 -10.87
CA HIS A 41 -1.08 14.79 -11.63
C HIS A 41 -2.61 14.72 -11.56
N ARG A 42 -3.26 15.73 -10.93
CA ARG A 42 -4.72 15.82 -10.78
C ARG A 42 -5.31 14.62 -10.05
N VAL A 43 -4.61 14.14 -9.04
CA VAL A 43 -5.15 13.18 -8.06
C VAL A 43 -5.86 14.00 -6.98
N GLN A 44 -7.12 13.67 -6.72
CA GLN A 44 -7.97 14.40 -5.79
C GLN A 44 -7.85 13.78 -4.39
N SER A 45 -7.80 14.62 -3.36
CA SER A 45 -7.85 14.22 -1.95
C SER A 45 -9.29 14.42 -1.48
N ASN A 46 -10.00 13.32 -1.26
CA ASN A 46 -11.43 13.29 -1.01
C ASN A 46 -11.77 12.65 0.35
N TYR A 47 -13.01 12.80 0.74
CA TYR A 47 -13.57 12.16 1.93
C TYR A 47 -14.96 11.62 1.64
N VAL A 48 -15.27 10.46 2.23
CA VAL A 48 -16.63 9.89 2.22
C VAL A 48 -17.05 9.52 3.64
N MET A 49 -18.34 9.53 3.93
CA MET A 49 -18.89 9.07 5.21
C MET A 49 -19.20 7.60 5.16
N THR A 50 -18.69 6.85 6.13
CA THR A 50 -18.98 5.44 6.40
C THR A 50 -19.53 5.29 7.83
N PRO A 51 -19.97 4.10 8.24
CA PRO A 51 -20.35 3.85 9.65
C PRO A 51 -19.27 4.19 10.66
N GLU A 52 -17.97 3.99 10.31
CA GLU A 52 -16.82 4.27 11.17
C GLU A 52 -16.44 5.76 11.21
N GLY A 53 -17.04 6.57 10.34
CA GLY A 53 -16.82 8.01 10.28
C GLY A 53 -16.34 8.50 8.91
N ARG A 54 -15.62 9.63 8.92
CA ARG A 54 -15.16 10.32 7.71
C ARG A 54 -13.86 9.73 7.18
N VAL A 55 -13.94 8.85 6.18
CA VAL A 55 -12.80 8.15 5.54
C VAL A 55 -12.15 9.06 4.51
N HIS A 56 -10.83 9.18 4.58
CA HIS A 56 -10.02 9.84 3.57
C HIS A 56 -9.61 8.86 2.46
N TYR A 57 -9.55 9.35 1.22
CA TYR A 57 -9.01 8.59 0.09
C TYR A 57 -8.46 9.51 -1.00
N TYR A 58 -7.48 9.02 -1.74
CA TYR A 58 -7.08 9.61 -3.01
C TYR A 58 -7.88 9.02 -4.15
N GLU A 59 -8.27 9.91 -5.07
CA GLU A 59 -9.01 9.57 -6.28
C GLU A 59 -8.22 10.01 -7.50
N SER A 60 -7.96 9.07 -8.41
CA SER A 60 -7.27 9.32 -9.67
C SER A 60 -8.15 8.92 -10.83
N GLU A 61 -8.85 9.91 -11.41
CA GLU A 61 -9.75 9.71 -12.53
C GLU A 61 -9.02 9.22 -13.78
N SER A 62 -9.62 8.28 -14.50
CA SER A 62 -9.12 7.80 -15.78
C SER A 62 -8.96 8.93 -16.80
N ARG A 63 -7.96 8.81 -17.69
CA ARG A 63 -7.83 9.70 -18.85
C ARG A 63 -8.73 9.31 -20.02
N ILE A 64 -9.43 8.18 -19.93
CA ILE A 64 -10.33 7.72 -21.00
C ILE A 64 -11.69 8.40 -20.81
N PRO A 65 -12.21 9.12 -21.84
CA PRO A 65 -13.53 9.73 -21.76
C PRO A 65 -14.64 8.68 -21.54
N GLY A 66 -15.62 9.02 -20.72
CA GLY A 66 -16.78 8.16 -20.46
C GLY A 66 -16.63 7.23 -19.25
N GLY A 67 -15.60 7.43 -18.45
CA GLY A 67 -15.33 6.67 -17.22
C GLY A 67 -14.18 5.70 -17.38
N GLY A 68 -13.58 5.32 -16.25
CA GLY A 68 -12.49 4.34 -16.16
C GLY A 68 -12.94 3.03 -15.55
N ILE A 69 -12.11 2.02 -15.68
CA ILE A 69 -12.29 0.74 -14.97
C ILE A 69 -12.04 1.01 -13.47
N PRO A 70 -13.03 0.79 -12.58
CA PRO A 70 -12.85 1.08 -11.16
C PRO A 70 -11.85 0.12 -10.53
N LEU A 71 -10.91 0.69 -9.75
CA LEU A 71 -9.88 -0.04 -9.02
C LEU A 71 -9.72 0.57 -7.61
N VAL A 72 -9.96 -0.21 -6.57
CA VAL A 72 -9.70 0.16 -5.18
C VAL A 72 -8.36 -0.42 -4.76
N LEU A 73 -7.46 0.40 -4.16
CA LEU A 73 -6.12 -0.01 -3.73
C LEU A 73 -5.94 0.19 -2.22
N VAL A 74 -5.70 -0.90 -1.50
CA VAL A 74 -5.63 -0.98 -0.03
C VAL A 74 -4.17 -1.14 0.43
N HIS A 75 -3.68 -0.19 1.23
CA HIS A 75 -2.29 -0.15 1.72
C HIS A 75 -2.01 -1.16 2.84
N GLY A 76 -0.73 -1.33 3.19
CA GLY A 76 -0.25 -2.25 4.22
C GLY A 76 -0.23 -1.68 5.65
N LEU A 77 0.33 -2.47 6.57
CA LEU A 77 0.54 -2.11 7.98
C LEU A 77 1.46 -0.87 8.09
N ALA A 78 1.16 0.04 9.01
CA ALA A 78 1.91 1.27 9.27
C ALA A 78 2.09 2.19 8.04
N ASP A 79 1.23 2.05 7.04
CA ASP A 79 1.30 2.79 5.78
C ASP A 79 0.04 3.68 5.58
N ARG A 80 -0.11 4.25 4.39
CA ARG A 80 -1.23 5.13 4.02
C ARG A 80 -1.44 5.17 2.50
N ASP A 81 -2.48 5.84 2.07
CA ASP A 81 -2.92 5.95 0.68
C ASP A 81 -1.89 6.57 -0.28
N GLU A 82 -1.03 7.50 0.18
CA GLU A 82 0.05 8.08 -0.64
C GLU A 82 1.04 7.04 -1.17
N SER A 83 1.11 5.87 -0.58
CA SER A 83 2.01 4.79 -1.01
C SER A 83 1.75 4.30 -2.42
N TRP A 84 0.54 4.50 -2.91
CA TRP A 84 0.17 4.16 -4.28
C TRP A 84 0.56 5.20 -5.33
N ALA A 85 1.02 6.40 -4.90
CA ALA A 85 1.36 7.50 -5.80
C ALA A 85 2.26 7.10 -6.98
N PRO A 86 3.31 6.25 -6.82
CA PRO A 86 4.18 5.85 -7.93
C PRO A 86 3.46 5.08 -9.05
N MET A 87 2.39 4.34 -8.74
CA MET A 87 1.63 3.56 -9.72
C MET A 87 0.49 4.34 -10.38
N LEU A 88 -0.04 5.39 -9.72
CA LEU A 88 -1.29 6.04 -10.13
C LEU A 88 -1.27 6.58 -11.56
N GLU A 89 -0.18 7.22 -11.98
CA GLU A 89 -0.12 7.82 -13.31
C GLU A 89 -0.18 6.77 -14.43
N ARG A 90 0.47 5.62 -14.24
CA ARG A 90 0.42 4.53 -15.22
C ARG A 90 -0.97 3.88 -15.26
N LEU A 91 -1.56 3.59 -14.10
CA LEU A 91 -2.92 3.05 -14.00
C LEU A 91 -3.94 4.00 -14.66
N LYS A 92 -3.86 5.29 -14.36
CA LYS A 92 -4.70 6.34 -14.95
C LYS A 92 -4.58 6.40 -16.48
N ARG A 93 -3.36 6.39 -17.02
CA ARG A 93 -3.11 6.37 -18.47
C ARG A 93 -3.65 5.09 -19.12
N SER A 94 -3.62 3.99 -18.37
CA SER A 94 -4.14 2.71 -18.81
C SER A 94 -5.67 2.59 -18.67
N GLY A 95 -6.37 3.65 -18.27
CA GLY A 95 -7.83 3.70 -18.24
C GLY A 95 -8.46 3.25 -16.93
N PHE A 96 -7.70 3.15 -15.84
CA PHE A 96 -8.26 2.86 -14.52
C PHE A 96 -8.69 4.15 -13.82
N HIS A 97 -9.82 4.08 -13.13
CA HIS A 97 -10.25 5.05 -12.15
C HIS A 97 -9.91 4.48 -10.77
N VAL A 98 -8.90 5.06 -10.13
CA VAL A 98 -8.31 4.50 -8.92
C VAL A 98 -8.81 5.22 -7.69
N TYR A 99 -9.19 4.46 -6.67
CA TYR A 99 -9.59 4.90 -5.34
C TYR A 99 -8.64 4.25 -4.31
N ALA A 100 -7.93 5.03 -3.56
CA ALA A 100 -6.98 4.55 -2.54
C ALA A 100 -7.39 5.11 -1.18
N PRO A 101 -8.14 4.37 -0.34
CA PRO A 101 -8.49 4.81 1.01
C PRO A 101 -7.34 4.66 1.98
N ASP A 102 -7.26 5.57 2.96
CA ASP A 102 -6.58 5.30 4.22
C ASP A 102 -7.42 4.32 5.05
N LEU A 103 -6.84 3.20 5.47
CA LEU A 103 -7.50 2.22 6.33
C LEU A 103 -7.88 2.81 7.71
N LEU A 104 -8.77 2.14 8.42
CA LEU A 104 -9.14 2.50 9.79
C LEU A 104 -7.89 2.50 10.68
N GLY A 105 -7.64 3.59 11.39
CA GLY A 105 -6.45 3.77 12.23
C GLY A 105 -5.25 4.39 11.52
N TYR A 106 -5.28 4.54 10.20
CA TYR A 106 -4.14 5.00 9.41
C TYR A 106 -4.44 6.34 8.72
N GLY A 107 -3.36 6.99 8.28
CA GLY A 107 -3.42 8.24 7.51
C GLY A 107 -4.34 9.30 8.14
N ARG A 108 -5.30 9.77 7.36
CA ARG A 108 -6.30 10.79 7.73
C ARG A 108 -7.69 10.20 8.01
N SER A 109 -7.83 8.88 7.99
CA SER A 109 -9.05 8.17 8.35
C SER A 109 -9.26 8.09 9.86
N PRO A 110 -10.46 7.73 10.37
CA PRO A 110 -10.76 7.65 11.79
C PRO A 110 -9.83 6.70 12.56
N LYS A 111 -9.56 7.04 13.83
CA LYS A 111 -8.71 6.26 14.73
C LYS A 111 -9.44 5.98 16.06
N PRO A 112 -10.54 5.19 16.05
CA PRO A 112 -11.31 4.91 17.26
C PRO A 112 -10.47 4.12 18.27
N ALA A 113 -10.44 4.62 19.52
CA ALA A 113 -9.61 4.04 20.58
C ALA A 113 -10.10 2.66 21.06
N ASP A 114 -11.32 2.29 20.74
CA ASP A 114 -11.98 1.03 21.10
C ASP A 114 -11.97 -0.03 19.98
N SER A 115 -11.45 0.29 18.79
CA SER A 115 -11.28 -0.68 17.70
C SER A 115 -10.17 -1.69 18.00
N ASP A 116 -10.36 -2.93 17.56
CA ASP A 116 -9.34 -3.99 17.62
C ASP A 116 -8.38 -3.98 16.43
N TYR A 117 -8.71 -3.21 15.39
CA TYR A 117 -7.95 -3.13 14.12
C TYR A 117 -7.64 -4.49 13.49
N SER A 118 -8.49 -5.49 13.74
CA SER A 118 -8.35 -6.83 13.17
C SER A 118 -8.49 -6.81 11.65
N ILE A 119 -8.02 -7.87 11.00
CA ILE A 119 -8.22 -8.05 9.55
C ILE A 119 -9.73 -8.07 9.22
N SER A 120 -10.56 -8.67 10.09
CA SER A 120 -12.02 -8.64 9.93
C SER A 120 -12.58 -7.22 10.03
N THR A 121 -12.11 -6.40 10.97
CA THR A 121 -12.53 -4.99 11.09
C THR A 121 -12.09 -4.16 9.88
N GLN A 122 -10.87 -4.37 9.39
CA GLN A 122 -10.37 -3.68 8.20
C GLN A 122 -11.10 -4.14 6.92
N GLU A 123 -11.45 -5.40 6.83
CA GLU A 123 -12.24 -5.95 5.72
C GLU A 123 -13.61 -5.31 5.63
N GLN A 124 -14.36 -5.27 6.76
CA GLN A 124 -15.66 -4.61 6.83
C GLN A 124 -15.54 -3.12 6.47
N PHE A 125 -14.50 -2.44 6.99
CA PHE A 125 -14.23 -1.03 6.67
C PHE A 125 -14.02 -0.80 5.17
N VAL A 126 -13.32 -1.68 4.46
CA VAL A 126 -13.14 -1.59 3.00
C VAL A 126 -14.46 -1.86 2.27
N ALA A 127 -15.26 -2.82 2.75
CA ALA A 127 -16.59 -3.09 2.20
C ALA A 127 -17.51 -1.85 2.31
N ASP A 128 -17.54 -1.23 3.48
CA ASP A 128 -18.34 -0.02 3.75
C ASP A 128 -17.85 1.17 2.92
N PHE A 129 -16.53 1.31 2.73
CA PHE A 129 -15.96 2.32 1.84
C PHE A 129 -16.42 2.13 0.38
N ILE A 130 -16.33 0.89 -0.17
CA ILE A 130 -16.77 0.58 -1.54
C ILE A 130 -18.25 0.91 -1.73
N GLN A 131 -19.09 0.59 -0.74
CA GLN A 131 -20.53 0.92 -0.76
C GLN A 131 -20.76 2.42 -0.70
N ALA A 132 -20.05 3.14 0.21
CA ALA A 132 -20.22 4.57 0.43
C ALA A 132 -19.84 5.42 -0.80
N ILE A 133 -18.82 5.00 -1.59
CA ILE A 133 -18.48 5.67 -2.86
C ILE A 133 -19.32 5.17 -4.05
N GLY A 134 -20.26 4.24 -3.83
CA GLY A 134 -21.23 3.78 -4.84
C GLY A 134 -20.66 2.87 -5.92
N LEU A 135 -19.53 2.21 -5.69
CA LEU A 135 -18.93 1.31 -6.67
C LEU A 135 -19.68 -0.03 -6.74
N GLN A 136 -20.01 -0.44 -7.95
CA GLN A 136 -20.61 -1.73 -8.25
C GLN A 136 -19.52 -2.70 -8.68
N LYS A 137 -19.13 -3.65 -7.81
CA LYS A 137 -18.19 -4.73 -8.10
C LYS A 137 -16.87 -4.24 -8.75
N PRO A 138 -16.09 -3.33 -8.10
CA PRO A 138 -14.81 -2.86 -8.62
C PRO A 138 -13.77 -3.98 -8.68
N ASN A 139 -12.66 -3.74 -9.41
CA ASN A 139 -11.43 -4.46 -9.14
C ASN A 139 -10.83 -3.97 -7.83
N VAL A 140 -10.19 -4.86 -7.08
CA VAL A 140 -9.61 -4.52 -5.78
C VAL A 140 -8.16 -4.99 -5.73
N GLY A 141 -7.27 -4.15 -5.25
CA GLY A 141 -5.88 -4.50 -5.01
C GLY A 141 -5.48 -4.24 -3.56
N GLY A 142 -4.55 -5.05 -3.03
CA GLY A 142 -4.05 -4.86 -1.68
C GLY A 142 -2.60 -5.26 -1.53
N TRP A 143 -1.87 -4.55 -0.69
CA TRP A 143 -0.46 -4.76 -0.45
C TRP A 143 -0.18 -5.15 1.00
N SER A 144 0.63 -6.23 1.22
CA SER A 144 1.03 -6.71 2.55
C SER A 144 -0.20 -7.04 3.41
N MET A 145 -0.41 -6.40 4.56
CA MET A 145 -1.64 -6.49 5.36
C MET A 145 -2.89 -6.15 4.53
N GLY A 146 -2.83 -5.13 3.68
CA GLY A 146 -3.93 -4.77 2.78
C GLY A 146 -4.28 -5.90 1.79
N GLY A 147 -3.30 -6.69 1.38
CA GLY A 147 -3.52 -7.91 0.59
C GLY A 147 -4.33 -8.95 1.35
N TRP A 148 -4.03 -9.16 2.64
CA TRP A 148 -4.84 -10.03 3.50
C TRP A 148 -6.28 -9.53 3.66
N VAL A 149 -6.44 -8.22 3.87
CA VAL A 149 -7.77 -7.56 3.98
C VAL A 149 -8.61 -7.83 2.72
N VAL A 150 -8.04 -7.60 1.52
CA VAL A 150 -8.81 -7.76 0.26
C VAL A 150 -9.02 -9.22 -0.14
N LEU A 151 -8.11 -10.13 0.25
CA LEU A 151 -8.34 -11.59 0.11
C LEU A 151 -9.55 -12.02 0.96
N LYS A 152 -9.61 -11.55 2.21
CA LYS A 152 -10.75 -11.81 3.10
C LYS A 152 -12.04 -11.22 2.53
N LEU A 153 -12.02 -9.98 2.04
CA LEU A 153 -13.16 -9.35 1.38
C LEU A 153 -13.68 -10.19 0.21
N ALA A 154 -12.78 -10.66 -0.66
CA ALA A 154 -13.18 -11.47 -1.80
C ALA A 154 -13.71 -12.86 -1.44
N LEU A 155 -13.32 -13.39 -0.27
CA LEU A 155 -13.83 -14.67 0.27
C LEU A 155 -15.20 -14.50 0.96
N ASP A 156 -15.39 -13.40 1.70
CA ASP A 156 -16.61 -13.14 2.45
C ASP A 156 -17.70 -12.51 1.58
N HIS A 157 -17.31 -11.65 0.61
CA HIS A 157 -18.17 -10.88 -0.27
C HIS A 157 -17.76 -10.98 -1.75
N PRO A 158 -17.76 -12.19 -2.36
CA PRO A 158 -17.31 -12.38 -3.76
C PRO A 158 -18.14 -11.59 -4.78
N GLU A 159 -19.36 -11.22 -4.43
CA GLU A 159 -20.23 -10.37 -5.26
C GLU A 159 -19.73 -8.92 -5.35
N MET A 160 -18.94 -8.46 -4.38
CA MET A 160 -18.40 -7.09 -4.33
C MET A 160 -17.10 -6.92 -5.11
N VAL A 161 -16.44 -8.00 -5.53
CA VAL A 161 -15.10 -7.94 -6.16
C VAL A 161 -15.15 -8.54 -7.57
N ASN A 162 -14.73 -7.76 -8.57
CA ASN A 162 -14.64 -8.24 -9.96
C ASN A 162 -13.40 -9.10 -10.19
N ARG A 163 -12.23 -8.54 -9.92
CA ARG A 163 -10.91 -9.20 -9.94
C ARG A 163 -10.06 -8.69 -8.78
N LEU A 164 -9.15 -9.52 -8.34
CA LEU A 164 -8.30 -9.25 -7.19
C LEU A 164 -6.83 -9.22 -7.61
N VAL A 165 -6.07 -8.27 -7.05
CA VAL A 165 -4.61 -8.19 -7.18
C VAL A 165 -4.01 -8.07 -5.79
N ILE A 166 -3.06 -8.93 -5.45
CA ILE A 166 -2.32 -8.80 -4.19
C ILE A 166 -0.83 -8.60 -4.47
N TYR A 167 -0.18 -7.78 -3.65
CA TYR A 167 1.23 -7.48 -3.76
C TYR A 167 1.91 -7.86 -2.44
N ASP A 168 2.90 -8.76 -2.49
CA ASP A 168 3.70 -9.15 -1.31
C ASP A 168 2.83 -9.37 -0.05
N SER A 169 1.76 -10.17 -0.20
CA SER A 169 0.62 -10.20 0.73
C SER A 169 0.86 -11.13 1.92
N ALA A 170 0.48 -10.70 3.13
CA ALA A 170 0.19 -11.61 4.23
C ALA A 170 -1.16 -12.33 4.01
N GLY A 171 -1.56 -13.21 4.96
CA GLY A 171 -2.89 -13.83 4.95
C GLY A 171 -2.90 -15.33 5.18
N ILE A 172 -1.78 -16.03 5.01
CA ILE A 172 -1.60 -17.43 5.39
C ILE A 172 -0.52 -17.56 6.46
N ARG A 173 -0.51 -18.69 7.15
CA ARG A 173 0.47 -18.94 8.20
C ARG A 173 1.89 -18.94 7.64
N HIS A 174 2.73 -18.10 8.22
CA HIS A 174 4.16 -18.01 7.89
C HIS A 174 4.94 -17.52 9.11
N GLN A 175 6.26 -17.63 9.04
CA GLN A 175 7.14 -17.00 10.02
C GLN A 175 7.66 -15.68 9.42
N VAL A 176 7.41 -14.58 10.13
CA VAL A 176 7.99 -13.28 9.75
C VAL A 176 9.48 -13.30 10.07
N GLY A 177 10.31 -12.96 9.09
CA GLY A 177 11.75 -12.80 9.30
C GLY A 177 12.03 -11.79 10.42
N GLY A 178 12.74 -12.21 11.49
CA GLY A 178 13.02 -11.35 12.64
C GLY A 178 11.91 -11.26 13.71
N GLY A 179 10.77 -11.97 13.52
CA GLY A 179 9.64 -11.91 14.44
C GLY A 179 8.88 -10.57 14.39
N THR A 180 7.84 -10.43 15.21
CA THR A 180 6.96 -9.24 15.19
C THR A 180 7.58 -8.00 15.82
N GLN A 181 8.63 -8.16 16.63
CA GLN A 181 9.38 -7.06 17.24
C GLN A 181 10.01 -6.11 16.22
N ILE A 182 10.24 -6.57 14.98
CA ILE A 182 10.76 -5.71 13.90
C ILE A 182 9.86 -4.50 13.59
N PHE A 183 8.55 -4.62 13.87
CA PHE A 183 7.60 -3.52 13.67
C PHE A 183 7.60 -2.47 14.81
N HIS A 184 8.48 -2.63 15.81
CA HIS A 184 8.67 -1.74 16.96
C HIS A 184 10.10 -1.18 17.04
N PRO A 185 10.66 -0.61 15.97
CA PRO A 185 12.02 -0.10 16.02
C PRO A 185 12.11 1.09 16.99
N THR A 186 13.04 1.01 17.95
CA THR A 186 13.27 2.02 18.98
C THR A 186 14.55 2.83 18.74
N ASN A 187 15.39 2.37 17.83
CA ASN A 187 16.67 2.99 17.49
C ASN A 187 16.98 2.85 15.99
N GLU A 188 18.02 3.58 15.55
CA GLU A 188 18.40 3.64 14.14
C GLU A 188 18.81 2.28 13.56
N ALA A 189 19.43 1.41 14.38
CA ALA A 189 19.86 0.08 13.92
C ALA A 189 18.67 -0.87 13.68
N GLU A 190 17.69 -0.86 14.57
CA GLU A 190 16.45 -1.61 14.43
C GLU A 190 15.61 -1.11 13.23
N LEU A 191 15.54 0.22 13.06
CA LEU A 191 14.87 0.82 11.91
C LEU A 191 15.56 0.43 10.58
N GLN A 192 16.90 0.44 10.55
CA GLN A 192 17.66 0.02 9.37
C GLN A 192 17.44 -1.48 9.09
N HIS A 193 17.41 -2.31 10.12
CA HIS A 193 17.11 -3.73 9.96
C HIS A 193 15.71 -3.98 9.36
N LEU A 194 14.69 -3.27 9.82
CA LEU A 194 13.36 -3.32 9.21
C LEU A 194 13.42 -2.87 7.73
N ALA A 195 14.11 -1.77 7.44
CA ALA A 195 14.26 -1.27 6.07
C ALA A 195 14.96 -2.29 5.15
N ASP A 196 15.97 -3.00 5.65
CA ASP A 196 16.71 -4.03 4.90
C ASP A 196 15.85 -5.27 4.62
N LEU A 197 14.92 -5.63 5.53
CA LEU A 197 13.95 -6.69 5.29
C LEU A 197 12.90 -6.31 4.23
N LEU A 198 12.47 -5.06 4.27
CA LEU A 198 11.48 -4.52 3.32
C LEU A 198 12.06 -4.36 1.92
N GLU A 199 13.27 -3.84 1.80
CA GLU A 199 13.94 -3.58 0.53
C GLU A 199 15.44 -3.79 0.68
N PRO A 200 15.97 -4.99 0.37
CA PRO A 200 17.37 -5.31 0.53
C PRO A 200 18.29 -4.44 -0.33
N ASN A 201 19.52 -4.26 0.14
CA ASN A 201 20.58 -3.48 -0.52
C ASN A 201 20.32 -1.96 -0.58
N GLN A 202 19.45 -1.43 0.27
CA GLN A 202 19.29 0.01 0.42
C GLN A 202 20.52 0.62 1.11
N LYS A 203 20.84 1.85 0.73
CA LYS A 203 21.86 2.61 1.46
C LYS A 203 21.35 2.93 2.87
N PRO A 204 22.24 2.91 3.88
CA PRO A 204 21.86 3.31 5.23
C PRO A 204 21.21 4.69 5.25
N MET A 205 20.13 4.81 6.01
CA MET A 205 19.45 6.10 6.18
C MET A 205 20.34 7.07 6.95
N PRO A 206 20.45 8.35 6.52
CA PRO A 206 21.11 9.38 7.33
C PRO A 206 20.43 9.50 8.70
N SER A 207 21.21 9.70 9.77
CA SER A 207 20.71 9.72 11.16
C SER A 207 19.56 10.71 11.38
N PHE A 208 19.57 11.89 10.74
CA PHE A 208 18.48 12.86 10.84
C PHE A 208 17.18 12.34 10.24
N VAL A 209 17.24 11.52 9.16
CA VAL A 209 16.08 10.87 8.55
C VAL A 209 15.57 9.75 9.45
N SER A 210 16.47 8.90 9.97
CA SER A 210 16.11 7.81 10.89
C SER A 210 15.42 8.32 12.16
N LYS A 211 15.91 9.43 12.74
CA LYS A 211 15.28 10.06 13.92
C LYS A 211 13.87 10.57 13.63
N ASP A 212 13.65 11.18 12.49
CA ASP A 212 12.31 11.65 12.10
C ASP A 212 11.37 10.48 11.80
N ALA A 213 11.88 9.41 11.17
CA ALA A 213 11.13 8.18 10.91
C ALA A 213 10.70 7.48 12.22
N LEU A 214 11.61 7.32 13.18
CA LEU A 214 11.29 6.76 14.50
C LEU A 214 10.23 7.58 15.22
N ARG A 215 10.33 8.92 15.17
CA ARG A 215 9.32 9.81 15.76
C ARG A 215 7.95 9.61 15.11
N HIS A 216 7.93 9.53 13.79
CA HIS A 216 6.68 9.35 13.03
C HIS A 216 6.04 7.97 13.29
N LEU A 217 6.84 6.91 13.35
CA LEU A 217 6.36 5.56 13.70
C LEU A 217 5.77 5.54 15.11
N ALA A 218 6.43 6.17 16.08
CA ALA A 218 5.95 6.23 17.47
C ALA A 218 4.57 6.87 17.63
N GLU A 219 4.20 7.86 16.77
CA GLU A 219 2.89 8.52 16.81
C GLU A 219 1.73 7.56 16.49
N GLY A 220 1.95 6.57 15.62
CA GLY A 220 0.94 5.58 15.20
C GLY A 220 1.09 4.20 15.83
N GLN A 221 2.10 4.00 16.68
CA GLN A 221 2.51 2.68 17.16
C GLN A 221 1.38 1.88 17.81
N TRP A 222 0.54 2.51 18.61
CA TRP A 222 -0.57 1.86 19.30
C TRP A 222 -1.61 1.20 18.35
N VAL A 223 -1.78 1.74 17.13
CA VAL A 223 -2.63 1.11 16.10
C VAL A 223 -1.91 -0.11 15.51
N VAL A 224 -0.60 0.04 15.25
CA VAL A 224 0.24 -1.06 14.75
C VAL A 224 0.24 -2.22 15.75
N ASP A 225 0.41 -1.94 17.05
CA ASP A 225 0.40 -2.94 18.12
C ASP A 225 -0.89 -3.75 18.12
N ARG A 226 -2.05 -3.09 18.10
CA ARG A 226 -3.35 -3.77 18.06
C ARG A 226 -3.57 -4.57 16.79
N SER A 227 -3.16 -4.02 15.64
CA SER A 227 -3.22 -4.75 14.37
C SER A 227 -2.36 -6.01 14.42
N MET A 228 -1.14 -5.91 14.99
CA MET A 228 -0.22 -7.04 15.15
C MET A 228 -0.76 -8.09 16.11
N ASP A 229 -1.24 -7.69 17.29
CA ASP A 229 -1.87 -8.60 18.27
C ASP A 229 -3.00 -9.40 17.62
N SER A 230 -3.84 -8.73 16.81
CA SER A 230 -4.91 -9.40 16.09
C SER A 230 -4.39 -10.38 15.02
N MET A 231 -3.41 -9.97 14.22
CA MET A 231 -2.82 -10.84 13.18
C MET A 231 -2.12 -12.06 13.80
N GLU A 232 -1.39 -11.89 14.91
CA GLU A 232 -0.72 -12.97 15.64
C GLU A 232 -1.69 -13.97 16.27
N SER A 233 -2.90 -13.53 16.62
CA SER A 233 -3.94 -14.44 17.14
C SER A 233 -4.28 -15.57 16.17
N GLY A 234 -3.99 -15.38 14.88
CA GLY A 234 -4.28 -16.33 13.82
C GLY A 234 -5.78 -16.49 13.50
N LYS A 235 -6.66 -15.72 14.14
CA LYS A 235 -8.11 -15.80 13.98
C LYS A 235 -8.57 -15.59 12.52
N ASP A 236 -7.91 -14.68 11.82
CA ASP A 236 -8.27 -14.28 10.45
C ASP A 236 -7.41 -14.96 9.37
N LEU A 237 -6.60 -15.97 9.72
CA LEU A 237 -5.79 -16.70 8.74
C LEU A 237 -6.67 -17.41 7.69
N LEU A 238 -6.20 -17.39 6.45
CA LEU A 238 -6.95 -17.83 5.28
C LEU A 238 -6.53 -19.18 4.73
N ASP A 239 -5.57 -19.89 5.37
CA ASP A 239 -5.00 -21.16 4.89
C ASP A 239 -6.07 -22.17 4.45
N SER A 240 -7.09 -22.36 5.28
CA SER A 240 -8.17 -23.32 5.02
C SER A 240 -9.26 -22.78 4.09
N ARG A 241 -9.23 -21.51 3.74
CA ARG A 241 -10.30 -20.81 3.02
C ARG A 241 -9.92 -20.42 1.59
N LEU A 242 -8.62 -20.20 1.30
CA LEU A 242 -8.15 -19.71 0.00
C LEU A 242 -8.55 -20.61 -1.17
N GLY A 243 -8.63 -21.92 -0.97
CA GLY A 243 -9.13 -22.85 -1.99
C GLY A 243 -10.56 -22.60 -2.44
N GLY A 244 -11.35 -21.87 -1.65
CA GLY A 244 -12.72 -21.44 -1.97
C GLY A 244 -12.82 -20.13 -2.74
N LEU A 245 -11.71 -19.44 -3.03
CA LEU A 245 -11.72 -18.17 -3.72
C LEU A 245 -12.19 -18.34 -5.19
N THR A 246 -13.32 -17.73 -5.53
CA THR A 246 -13.92 -17.79 -6.86
C THR A 246 -13.57 -16.61 -7.75
N VAL A 247 -13.13 -15.51 -7.14
CA VAL A 247 -12.71 -14.29 -7.82
C VAL A 247 -11.35 -14.52 -8.50
N PRO A 248 -11.14 -14.10 -9.78
CA PRO A 248 -9.83 -14.15 -10.42
C PRO A 248 -8.78 -13.37 -9.63
N LEU A 249 -7.62 -13.98 -9.39
CA LEU A 249 -6.55 -13.44 -8.55
C LEU A 249 -5.24 -13.31 -9.32
N LEU A 250 -4.63 -12.11 -9.30
CA LEU A 250 -3.22 -11.90 -9.61
C LEU A 250 -2.43 -11.79 -8.30
N ILE A 251 -1.40 -12.60 -8.18
CA ILE A 251 -0.42 -12.54 -7.09
C ILE A 251 0.86 -11.92 -7.65
N VAL A 252 1.23 -10.75 -7.15
CA VAL A 252 2.47 -10.05 -7.53
C VAL A 252 3.44 -10.12 -6.35
N TRP A 253 4.69 -10.53 -6.61
CA TRP A 253 5.66 -10.69 -5.53
C TRP A 253 7.06 -10.24 -5.90
N GLY A 254 7.74 -9.54 -4.99
CA GLY A 254 9.15 -9.21 -5.14
C GLY A 254 10.04 -10.43 -4.89
N SER A 255 10.97 -10.75 -5.81
CA SER A 255 11.87 -11.89 -5.63
C SER A 255 12.85 -11.73 -4.47
N ASN A 256 13.05 -10.52 -4.00
CA ASN A 256 13.98 -10.17 -2.92
C ASN A 256 13.25 -9.78 -1.62
N ASP A 257 11.95 -10.03 -1.51
CA ASP A 257 11.21 -9.80 -0.27
C ASP A 257 11.75 -10.69 0.85
N GLN A 258 12.38 -10.06 1.86
CA GLN A 258 12.91 -10.75 3.03
C GLN A 258 11.97 -10.70 4.23
N LEU A 259 10.94 -9.86 4.17
CA LEU A 259 9.90 -9.81 5.19
C LEU A 259 8.89 -10.94 5.00
N LEU A 260 8.36 -11.06 3.79
CA LEU A 260 7.44 -12.11 3.35
C LEU A 260 8.05 -12.82 2.13
N PRO A 261 8.78 -13.93 2.33
CA PRO A 261 9.44 -14.65 1.24
C PRO A 261 8.47 -15.08 0.14
N VAL A 262 8.95 -15.10 -1.12
CA VAL A 262 8.15 -15.42 -2.32
C VAL A 262 7.45 -16.78 -2.27
N GLU A 263 7.96 -17.69 -1.47
CA GLU A 263 7.37 -19.02 -1.20
C GLU A 263 5.94 -18.91 -0.65
N ILE A 264 5.62 -17.81 0.07
CA ILE A 264 4.26 -17.53 0.56
C ILE A 264 3.33 -17.29 -0.65
N GLY A 265 3.75 -16.47 -1.60
CA GLY A 265 3.02 -16.24 -2.85
C GLY A 265 2.84 -17.51 -3.67
N GLN A 266 3.87 -18.36 -3.75
CA GLN A 266 3.82 -19.66 -4.41
C GLN A 266 2.82 -20.61 -3.71
N GLN A 267 2.81 -20.62 -2.37
CA GLN A 267 1.83 -21.39 -1.60
C GLN A 267 0.41 -20.89 -1.85
N MET A 268 0.17 -19.57 -1.82
CA MET A 268 -1.14 -19.00 -2.13
C MET A 268 -1.59 -19.38 -3.54
N HIS A 269 -0.68 -19.27 -4.54
CA HIS A 269 -0.96 -19.68 -5.93
C HIS A 269 -1.35 -21.17 -6.02
N GLY A 270 -0.67 -22.03 -5.30
CA GLY A 270 -1.01 -23.47 -5.23
C GLY A 270 -2.37 -23.77 -4.59
N LEU A 271 -2.88 -22.88 -3.73
CA LEU A 271 -4.20 -23.03 -3.09
C LEU A 271 -5.34 -22.49 -3.94
N VAL A 272 -5.09 -21.49 -4.80
CA VAL A 272 -6.13 -20.75 -5.55
C VAL A 272 -6.12 -21.17 -7.01
N ALA A 273 -7.07 -21.99 -7.43
CA ALA A 273 -7.15 -22.53 -8.80
C ALA A 273 -7.29 -21.44 -9.89
N ARG A 274 -7.85 -20.26 -9.55
CA ARG A 274 -8.06 -19.13 -10.47
C ARG A 274 -7.08 -18.01 -10.20
N SER A 275 -5.79 -18.34 -10.09
CA SER A 275 -4.74 -17.36 -9.86
C SER A 275 -3.64 -17.40 -10.91
N GLU A 276 -2.95 -16.28 -11.06
CA GLU A 276 -1.67 -16.10 -11.75
C GLU A 276 -0.66 -15.57 -10.75
N LEU A 277 0.60 -15.98 -10.85
CA LEU A 277 1.71 -15.50 -10.01
C LEU A 277 2.78 -14.81 -10.87
N ASP A 278 2.98 -13.53 -10.64
CA ASP A 278 4.02 -12.71 -11.26
C ASP A 278 5.11 -12.34 -10.25
N ILE A 279 6.32 -12.88 -10.45
CA ILE A 279 7.49 -12.62 -9.59
C ILE A 279 8.33 -11.51 -10.23
N LEU A 280 8.41 -10.36 -9.56
CA LEU A 280 9.19 -9.20 -10.00
C LEU A 280 10.65 -9.34 -9.57
N GLN A 281 11.52 -9.72 -10.52
CA GLN A 281 12.93 -9.96 -10.26
C GLN A 281 13.63 -8.71 -9.69
N GLY A 282 14.30 -8.87 -8.55
CA GLY A 282 15.09 -7.83 -7.90
C GLY A 282 14.28 -6.80 -7.10
N CYS A 283 12.94 -6.92 -7.01
CA CYS A 283 12.10 -6.11 -6.13
C CYS A 283 12.01 -6.75 -4.74
N GLY A 284 11.91 -5.92 -3.70
CA GLY A 284 11.63 -6.35 -2.32
C GLY A 284 10.14 -6.29 -1.99
N HIS A 285 9.83 -6.23 -0.68
CA HIS A 285 8.48 -6.11 -0.13
C HIS A 285 7.75 -4.83 -0.58
N LEU A 286 8.50 -3.79 -0.92
CA LEU A 286 7.96 -2.51 -1.35
C LEU A 286 7.73 -2.45 -2.88
N ALA A 287 7.44 -3.57 -3.55
CA ALA A 287 7.32 -3.63 -5.00
C ALA A 287 6.42 -2.55 -5.63
N PRO A 288 5.25 -2.18 -5.07
CA PRO A 288 4.44 -1.06 -5.58
C PRO A 288 5.13 0.31 -5.54
N LYS A 289 6.13 0.50 -4.66
CA LYS A 289 6.89 1.75 -4.48
C LYS A 289 8.21 1.76 -5.24
N THR A 290 8.94 0.65 -5.20
CA THR A 290 10.32 0.55 -5.72
C THR A 290 10.38 0.01 -7.14
N CYS A 291 9.35 -0.74 -7.55
CA CYS A 291 9.19 -1.30 -8.89
C CYS A 291 7.85 -0.90 -9.54
N PRO A 292 7.38 0.37 -9.42
CA PRO A 292 6.01 0.76 -9.72
C PRO A 292 5.60 0.51 -11.17
N ASP A 293 6.53 0.68 -12.12
CA ASP A 293 6.24 0.48 -13.53
C ASP A 293 5.93 -0.98 -13.85
N ARG A 294 6.69 -1.91 -13.27
CA ARG A 294 6.47 -3.35 -13.44
C ARG A 294 5.20 -3.80 -12.73
N ALA A 295 5.04 -3.40 -11.45
CA ALA A 295 3.84 -3.71 -10.67
C ALA A 295 2.57 -3.20 -11.37
N ALA A 296 2.59 -1.96 -11.88
CA ALA A 296 1.46 -1.42 -12.62
C ALA A 296 1.24 -2.12 -13.97
N ALA A 297 2.30 -2.54 -14.68
CA ALA A 297 2.17 -3.23 -15.96
C ALA A 297 1.42 -4.55 -15.82
N VAL A 298 1.89 -5.43 -14.92
CA VAL A 298 1.24 -6.74 -14.69
C VAL A 298 -0.21 -6.58 -14.20
N THR A 299 -0.45 -5.58 -13.36
CA THR A 299 -1.81 -5.24 -12.91
C THR A 299 -2.71 -4.85 -14.09
N VAL A 300 -2.24 -3.98 -14.98
CA VAL A 300 -2.98 -3.53 -16.16
C VAL A 300 -3.28 -4.71 -17.09
N ASP A 301 -2.28 -5.54 -17.36
CA ASP A 301 -2.41 -6.68 -18.26
C ASP A 301 -3.45 -7.66 -17.70
N PHE A 302 -3.31 -8.09 -16.45
CA PHE A 302 -4.26 -9.00 -15.81
C PHE A 302 -5.69 -8.44 -15.75
N LEU A 303 -5.86 -7.18 -15.36
CA LEU A 303 -7.17 -6.59 -15.18
C LEU A 303 -7.90 -6.31 -16.52
N LYS A 304 -7.17 -6.22 -17.63
CA LYS A 304 -7.75 -5.98 -18.97
C LYS A 304 -7.90 -7.22 -19.81
N GLU A 305 -7.10 -8.26 -19.57
CA GLU A 305 -7.17 -9.50 -20.34
C GLU A 305 -8.51 -10.21 -20.15
N ASN A 306 -9.10 -10.70 -21.24
CA ASN A 306 -10.40 -11.37 -21.18
C ASN A 306 -10.41 -12.61 -22.10
N PRO A 307 -10.55 -13.81 -21.53
CA PRO A 307 -10.67 -14.13 -20.10
C PRO A 307 -9.37 -13.82 -19.34
N PRO A 308 -9.44 -13.61 -18.00
CA PRO A 308 -8.24 -13.42 -17.21
C PRO A 308 -7.37 -14.70 -17.26
N PRO A 309 -6.02 -14.55 -17.27
CA PRO A 309 -5.12 -15.70 -17.30
C PRO A 309 -5.14 -16.45 -15.96
N PHE A 310 -4.89 -17.77 -16.01
CA PHE A 310 -4.84 -18.63 -14.85
C PHE A 310 -3.73 -19.68 -14.95
N GLY A 311 -3.20 -20.09 -13.80
CA GLY A 311 -2.29 -21.22 -13.66
C GLY A 311 -0.86 -20.93 -14.10
N GLY A 312 -0.56 -19.69 -14.54
CA GLY A 312 0.79 -19.27 -14.91
C GLY A 312 1.61 -18.81 -13.71
N THR A 313 2.90 -19.12 -13.73
CA THR A 313 3.91 -18.51 -12.88
C THR A 313 4.97 -17.88 -13.77
N TYR A 314 5.20 -16.57 -13.63
CA TYR A 314 6.12 -15.83 -14.47
C TYR A 314 7.16 -15.09 -13.61
N THR A 315 8.43 -15.13 -14.04
CA THR A 315 9.50 -14.31 -13.42
C THR A 315 9.88 -13.21 -14.38
N LEU A 316 9.67 -11.96 -13.98
CA LEU A 316 9.78 -10.79 -14.84
C LEU A 316 11.01 -9.98 -14.47
N SER A 317 12.01 -9.94 -15.34
CA SER A 317 13.23 -9.14 -15.19
C SER A 317 13.07 -7.69 -15.66
N GLN A 318 12.12 -7.45 -16.59
CA GLN A 318 11.76 -6.13 -17.12
C GLN A 318 10.24 -6.03 -17.26
N SER A 319 9.70 -4.83 -17.51
CA SER A 319 8.27 -4.67 -17.88
C SER A 319 7.97 -5.46 -19.16
N ARG A 320 6.87 -6.21 -19.16
CA ARG A 320 6.33 -6.82 -20.39
C ARG A 320 6.07 -5.75 -21.44
#